data_57112940d0b552930123526ec2114933
#
_entry.id   57112940d0b552930123526ec2114933
#
_cell.length_a   1.000
_cell.length_b   1.000
_cell.length_c   1.000
_cell.angle_alpha   90.00
_cell.angle_beta   90.00
_cell.angle_gamma   90.00
#
_symmetry.space_group_name_H-M   'P 1'
#
loop_
_entity.id
_entity.type
_entity.pdbx_description
1 polymer ?
#
loop_
_entity_poly.entity_id
_entity_poly.type
_entity_poly.pdbx_seq_one_letter_code
_entity_poly.pdbx_strand_id
1 'polypeptide(L)'
;RLPKDTSETRKNIIRYALQSVGKVPYYWGGKASAQNYTGNNFGSVTIPDHKGRILKGLDCSGWVNWVYWSVTGTHLPYEGTEGLRTLGRQVRRQDLKPGDIVVITGSTPHVIMFLGFTSNGQIQCVHETGSANNVTIGVMNANWPYYRNLLD
;
A
#
# COMPACT_ATOMS: atom_id res chain seq x y z
N ARG A 1 -2.27 -14.32 11.02
CA ARG A 1 -3.69 -14.57 11.32
C ARG A 1 -4.36 -13.30 11.81
N LEU A 2 -5.49 -12.94 11.22
CA LEU A 2 -6.17 -11.70 11.55
C LEU A 2 -6.94 -11.82 12.87
N PRO A 3 -7.05 -10.70 13.64
CA PRO A 3 -7.90 -10.68 14.81
C PRO A 3 -9.35 -11.04 14.49
N LYS A 4 -10.06 -11.62 15.46
CA LYS A 4 -11.42 -12.10 15.27
C LYS A 4 -12.41 -11.02 14.88
N ASP A 5 -12.20 -9.79 15.34
CA ASP A 5 -13.09 -8.65 15.10
C ASP A 5 -12.72 -7.86 13.84
N THR A 6 -11.87 -8.42 13.00
CA THR A 6 -11.50 -7.77 11.73
C THR A 6 -12.72 -7.69 10.82
N SER A 7 -13.02 -6.48 10.32
CA SER A 7 -14.16 -6.26 9.42
C SER A 7 -13.98 -6.97 8.09
N GLU A 8 -15.07 -7.23 7.39
CA GLU A 8 -15.02 -7.83 6.05
C GLU A 8 -14.23 -7.00 5.05
N THR A 9 -14.40 -5.67 5.12
CA THR A 9 -13.64 -4.78 4.23
C THR A 9 -12.14 -4.92 4.48
N ARG A 10 -11.71 -4.94 5.73
CA ARG A 10 -10.30 -5.12 6.06
C ARG A 10 -9.78 -6.48 5.60
N LYS A 11 -10.57 -7.54 5.82
CA LYS A 11 -10.20 -8.89 5.34
C LYS A 11 -10.00 -8.89 3.83
N ASN A 12 -10.89 -8.23 3.10
CA ASN A 12 -10.80 -8.18 1.64
C ASN A 12 -9.60 -7.36 1.18
N ILE A 13 -9.30 -6.26 1.85
CA ILE A 13 -8.11 -5.45 1.56
C ILE A 13 -6.85 -6.28 1.76
N ILE A 14 -6.73 -6.97 2.89
CA ILE A 14 -5.57 -7.81 3.19
C ILE A 14 -5.44 -8.95 2.17
N ARG A 15 -6.54 -9.61 1.87
CA ARG A 15 -6.55 -10.70 0.89
C ARG A 15 -6.07 -10.24 -0.46
N TYR A 16 -6.58 -9.09 -0.92
CA TYR A 16 -6.22 -8.54 -2.22
C TYR A 16 -4.75 -8.12 -2.24
N ALA A 17 -4.30 -7.46 -1.18
CA ALA A 17 -2.91 -7.05 -1.03
C ALA A 17 -1.97 -8.26 -1.09
N LEU A 18 -2.29 -9.32 -0.36
CA LEU A 18 -1.47 -10.53 -0.32
C LEU A 18 -1.46 -11.27 -1.66
N GLN A 19 -2.57 -11.26 -2.39
CA GLN A 19 -2.62 -11.85 -3.72
C GLN A 19 -1.70 -11.15 -4.71
N SER A 20 -1.40 -9.89 -4.49
CA SER A 20 -0.53 -9.12 -5.37
C SER A 20 0.95 -9.32 -5.10
N VAL A 21 1.33 -10.00 -4.02
CA VAL A 21 2.73 -10.26 -3.68
C VAL A 21 3.42 -11.00 -4.81
N GLY A 22 4.55 -10.45 -5.26
CA GLY A 22 5.34 -11.03 -6.34
C GLY A 22 4.78 -10.80 -7.74
N LYS A 23 3.69 -10.04 -7.89
CA LYS A 23 2.98 -9.93 -9.17
C LYS A 23 2.89 -8.51 -9.72
N VAL A 24 3.40 -7.53 -9.02
CA VAL A 24 3.32 -6.12 -9.44
C VAL A 24 4.71 -5.53 -9.42
N PRO A 25 5.37 -5.37 -10.56
CA PRO A 25 6.68 -4.74 -10.59
C PRO A 25 6.62 -3.33 -10.03
N TYR A 26 7.70 -2.92 -9.36
CA TYR A 26 7.81 -1.55 -8.88
C TYR A 26 8.20 -0.63 -10.05
N TYR A 27 7.52 0.51 -10.14
CA TYR A 27 7.94 1.56 -11.06
C TYR A 27 7.71 2.92 -10.41
N TRP A 28 8.76 3.69 -10.29
CA TRP A 28 8.69 5.02 -9.67
C TRP A 28 7.69 5.90 -10.42
N GLY A 29 6.73 6.47 -9.68
CA GLY A 29 5.66 7.27 -10.26
C GLY A 29 4.53 6.47 -10.88
N GLY A 30 4.58 5.13 -10.79
CA GLY A 30 3.54 4.27 -11.35
C GLY A 30 2.24 4.35 -10.59
N LYS A 31 1.15 4.63 -11.30
CA LYS A 31 -0.22 4.71 -10.74
C LYS A 31 -1.13 3.83 -11.57
N ALA A 32 -2.06 3.17 -10.92
CA ALA A 32 -3.02 2.32 -11.61
C ALA A 32 -3.98 3.17 -12.44
N SER A 33 -4.23 2.76 -13.67
CA SER A 33 -5.20 3.39 -14.55
C SER A 33 -6.60 2.80 -14.39
N ALA A 34 -6.71 1.68 -13.69
CA ALA A 34 -7.98 0.99 -13.45
C ALA A 34 -7.86 0.14 -12.20
N GLN A 35 -9.01 -0.18 -11.63
CA GLN A 35 -9.07 -1.12 -10.51
C GLN A 35 -8.97 -2.55 -11.02
N ASN A 36 -8.72 -3.47 -10.10
CA ASN A 36 -8.70 -4.91 -10.32
C ASN A 36 -7.51 -5.42 -11.11
N TYR A 37 -7.26 -6.70 -10.92
CA TYR A 37 -6.19 -7.41 -11.60
C TYR A 37 -6.68 -8.00 -12.91
N THR A 38 -5.95 -7.76 -13.97
CA THR A 38 -6.25 -8.31 -15.28
C THR A 38 -5.04 -9.07 -15.83
N GLY A 39 -4.76 -10.25 -15.27
CA GLY A 39 -3.64 -11.06 -15.72
C GLY A 39 -2.29 -10.40 -15.39
N ASN A 40 -1.42 -10.26 -16.38
CA ASN A 40 -0.09 -9.67 -16.17
C ASN A 40 -0.08 -8.16 -16.25
N ASN A 41 -1.25 -7.53 -16.18
CA ASN A 41 -1.40 -6.12 -16.46
C ASN A 41 -1.85 -5.33 -15.24
N PHE A 42 -1.03 -5.31 -14.19
CA PHE A 42 -1.31 -4.57 -12.97
C PHE A 42 -1.03 -3.09 -13.20
N GLY A 43 -2.08 -2.33 -13.44
CA GLY A 43 -1.93 -0.92 -13.67
C GLY A 43 -1.06 -0.60 -14.87
N SER A 44 -0.85 0.64 -15.10
CA SER A 44 0.07 1.12 -16.12
C SER A 44 0.75 2.38 -15.61
N VAL A 45 1.94 2.62 -16.08
CA VAL A 45 2.66 3.84 -15.78
C VAL A 45 1.92 5.00 -16.43
N THR A 46 1.60 6.02 -15.64
CA THR A 46 0.93 7.21 -16.16
C THR A 46 1.90 8.19 -16.82
N ILE A 47 3.19 8.01 -16.55
CA ILE A 47 4.24 8.88 -17.07
C ILE A 47 5.31 8.00 -17.70
N PRO A 48 5.73 8.28 -18.95
CA PRO A 48 6.84 7.56 -19.55
C PRO A 48 8.11 7.72 -18.70
N ASP A 49 8.96 6.71 -18.68
CA ASP A 49 10.25 6.83 -18.02
C ASP A 49 11.18 7.78 -18.80
N HIS A 50 12.39 8.01 -18.27
CA HIS A 50 13.35 8.93 -18.89
C HIS A 50 13.80 8.51 -20.30
N LYS A 51 13.52 7.27 -20.70
CA LYS A 51 13.78 6.77 -22.05
C LYS A 51 12.52 6.78 -22.91
N GLY A 52 11.42 7.34 -22.42
CA GLY A 52 10.17 7.40 -23.14
C GLY A 52 9.39 6.09 -23.17
N ARG A 53 9.78 5.10 -22.37
CA ARG A 53 9.04 3.83 -22.30
C ARG A 53 7.87 3.94 -21.36
N ILE A 54 6.75 3.34 -21.74
CA ILE A 54 5.60 3.20 -20.85
C ILE A 54 5.68 1.79 -20.25
N LEU A 55 6.02 1.72 -18.97
CA LEU A 55 6.20 0.47 -18.27
C LEU A 55 4.99 0.17 -17.40
N LYS A 56 4.70 -1.09 -17.19
CA LYS A 56 3.64 -1.52 -16.29
C LYS A 56 4.25 -1.77 -14.92
N GLY A 57 3.65 -1.17 -13.91
CA GLY A 57 4.10 -1.28 -12.55
C GLY A 57 3.54 -0.16 -11.71
N LEU A 58 3.70 -0.26 -10.41
CA LEU A 58 3.18 0.73 -9.45
C LEU A 58 4.28 1.12 -8.49
N ASP A 59 4.21 2.35 -7.97
CA ASP A 59 5.04 2.73 -6.83
C ASP A 59 4.30 2.38 -5.52
N CYS A 60 4.88 2.74 -4.39
CA CYS A 60 4.34 2.35 -3.09
C CYS A 60 2.94 2.93 -2.84
N SER A 61 2.76 4.20 -3.11
CA SER A 61 1.46 4.86 -2.93
C SER A 61 0.46 4.47 -4.02
N GLY A 62 0.94 4.23 -5.24
CA GLY A 62 0.09 3.76 -6.33
C GLY A 62 -0.49 2.39 -6.04
N TRP A 63 0.30 1.50 -5.44
CA TRP A 63 -0.18 0.19 -5.05
C TRP A 63 -1.23 0.27 -3.94
N VAL A 64 -1.02 1.11 -2.92
CA VAL A 64 -2.01 1.31 -1.86
C VAL A 64 -3.33 1.79 -2.45
N ASN A 65 -3.28 2.79 -3.31
CA ASN A 65 -4.47 3.31 -3.99
C ASN A 65 -5.19 2.20 -4.76
N TRP A 66 -4.44 1.42 -5.53
CA TRP A 66 -5.00 0.37 -6.36
C TRP A 66 -5.68 -0.72 -5.52
N VAL A 67 -5.09 -1.11 -4.40
CA VAL A 67 -5.69 -2.09 -3.49
C VAL A 67 -7.00 -1.55 -2.91
N TYR A 68 -6.99 -0.33 -2.38
CA TYR A 68 -8.20 0.28 -1.83
C TYR A 68 -9.28 0.45 -2.88
N TRP A 69 -8.92 0.94 -4.05
CA TRP A 69 -9.84 1.15 -5.16
C TRP A 69 -10.47 -0.18 -5.60
N SER A 70 -9.66 -1.20 -5.76
CA SER A 70 -10.13 -2.51 -6.23
C SER A 70 -11.10 -3.16 -5.25
N VAL A 71 -10.88 -2.99 -3.94
CA VAL A 71 -11.71 -3.61 -2.90
C VAL A 71 -12.93 -2.77 -2.57
N THR A 72 -12.77 -1.46 -2.45
CA THR A 72 -13.86 -0.59 -2.00
C THR A 72 -14.67 0.01 -3.15
N GLY A 73 -14.13 -0.01 -4.37
CA GLY A 73 -14.76 0.62 -5.52
C GLY A 73 -14.54 2.12 -5.60
N THR A 74 -13.82 2.71 -4.64
CA THR A 74 -13.59 4.15 -4.57
C THR A 74 -12.10 4.44 -4.69
N HIS A 75 -11.74 5.26 -5.69
CA HIS A 75 -10.38 5.76 -5.83
C HIS A 75 -10.10 6.77 -4.71
N LEU A 76 -8.96 6.61 -4.02
CA LEU A 76 -8.58 7.58 -3.00
C LEU A 76 -8.32 8.94 -3.66
N PRO A 77 -8.59 10.05 -2.95
CA PRO A 77 -8.49 11.38 -3.56
C PRO A 77 -7.06 11.85 -3.80
N TYR A 78 -6.06 11.15 -3.25
CA TYR A 78 -4.65 11.50 -3.41
C TYR A 78 -3.86 10.28 -3.83
N GLU A 79 -2.85 10.49 -4.67
CA GLU A 79 -2.06 9.41 -5.23
C GLU A 79 -0.65 9.31 -4.66
N GLY A 80 -0.18 10.31 -3.94
CA GLY A 80 1.16 10.34 -3.36
C GLY A 80 1.14 10.23 -1.85
N THR A 81 2.32 9.97 -1.27
CA THR A 81 2.47 9.85 0.18
C THR A 81 2.08 11.14 0.92
N GLU A 82 2.36 12.32 0.33
CA GLU A 82 1.99 13.59 0.94
C GLU A 82 0.48 13.73 1.13
N GLY A 83 -0.30 13.23 0.18
CA GLY A 83 -1.75 13.23 0.31
C GLY A 83 -2.26 12.10 1.20
N LEU A 84 -1.71 10.91 1.06
CA LEU A 84 -2.15 9.74 1.83
C LEU A 84 -2.03 9.97 3.34
N ARG A 85 -0.99 10.69 3.78
CA ARG A 85 -0.80 10.99 5.21
C ARG A 85 -1.92 11.82 5.81
N THR A 86 -2.74 12.45 5.00
CA THR A 86 -3.84 13.30 5.47
C THR A 86 -5.19 12.59 5.49
N LEU A 87 -5.27 11.40 4.92
CA LEU A 87 -6.54 10.68 4.81
C LEU A 87 -6.90 9.96 6.10
N GLY A 88 -8.19 9.79 6.31
CA GLY A 88 -8.71 9.09 7.47
C GLY A 88 -8.38 9.82 8.77
N ARG A 89 -7.97 9.06 9.78
CA ARG A 89 -7.60 9.61 11.08
C ARG A 89 -6.28 9.03 11.56
N GLN A 90 -5.55 9.83 12.33
CA GLN A 90 -4.33 9.36 12.97
C GLN A 90 -4.68 8.43 14.13
N VAL A 91 -4.01 7.31 14.21
CA VAL A 91 -4.13 6.38 15.35
C VAL A 91 -2.76 6.23 16.01
N ARG A 92 -2.74 5.73 17.24
CA ARG A 92 -1.48 5.38 17.89
C ARG A 92 -0.92 4.12 17.23
N ARG A 93 0.39 3.97 17.28
CA ARG A 93 1.05 2.80 16.69
C ARG A 93 0.44 1.49 17.19
N GLN A 94 0.22 1.38 18.52
CA GLN A 94 -0.33 0.15 19.10
C GLN A 94 -1.81 -0.09 18.75
N ASP A 95 -2.49 0.90 18.18
CA ASP A 95 -3.89 0.77 17.77
C ASP A 95 -4.07 0.49 16.28
N LEU A 96 -2.98 0.26 15.57
CA LEU A 96 -3.04 -0.11 14.16
C LEU A 96 -3.85 -1.39 13.97
N LYS A 97 -4.67 -1.40 12.93
CA LYS A 97 -5.45 -2.57 12.52
C LYS A 97 -5.02 -3.04 11.14
N PRO A 98 -5.12 -4.33 10.85
CA PRO A 98 -4.79 -4.84 9.50
C PRO A 98 -5.49 -4.03 8.42
N GLY A 99 -4.72 -3.59 7.44
CA GLY A 99 -5.21 -2.74 6.36
C GLY A 99 -4.98 -1.25 6.57
N ASP A 100 -4.66 -0.82 7.79
CA ASP A 100 -4.21 0.56 8.01
C ASP A 100 -2.90 0.81 7.28
N ILE A 101 -2.58 2.08 7.05
CA ILE A 101 -1.34 2.43 6.37
C ILE A 101 -0.42 3.22 7.31
N VAL A 102 0.86 3.04 7.13
CA VAL A 102 1.91 3.78 7.85
C VAL A 102 2.71 4.53 6.82
N VAL A 103 2.88 5.82 7.02
CA VAL A 103 3.41 6.72 5.99
C VAL A 103 4.57 7.54 6.56
N ILE A 104 5.60 7.70 5.75
CA ILE A 104 6.67 8.67 5.97
C ILE A 104 6.80 9.51 4.69
N THR A 105 7.05 10.80 4.88
CA THR A 105 7.25 11.75 3.78
C THR A 105 8.64 12.34 3.86
N GLY A 106 8.96 13.28 2.98
CA GLY A 106 10.26 13.93 2.98
C GLY A 106 11.21 13.36 1.95
N SER A 107 12.49 13.20 2.32
CA SER A 107 13.53 12.81 1.35
C SER A 107 13.45 11.36 0.91
N THR A 108 12.90 10.48 1.76
CA THR A 108 12.73 9.06 1.46
C THR A 108 11.28 8.64 1.74
N PRO A 109 10.33 9.13 0.94
CA PRO A 109 8.91 8.86 1.21
C PRO A 109 8.58 7.39 0.97
N HIS A 110 7.69 6.85 1.80
CA HIS A 110 7.22 5.49 1.64
C HIS A 110 5.89 5.29 2.35
N VAL A 111 5.14 4.27 1.92
CA VAL A 111 3.92 3.85 2.60
C VAL A 111 3.89 2.33 2.61
N ILE A 112 3.47 1.78 3.75
CA ILE A 112 3.30 0.34 3.93
C ILE A 112 1.89 0.06 4.45
N MET A 113 1.40 -1.14 4.18
CA MET A 113 0.12 -1.60 4.71
C MET A 113 0.37 -2.52 5.90
N PHE A 114 -0.23 -2.19 7.03
CA PHE A 114 -0.05 -2.93 8.28
C PHE A 114 -0.75 -4.28 8.21
N LEU A 115 -0.06 -5.33 8.64
CA LEU A 115 -0.61 -6.68 8.81
C LEU A 115 -0.76 -7.06 10.28
N GLY A 116 0.23 -6.75 11.09
CA GLY A 116 0.26 -7.12 12.49
C GLY A 116 1.60 -6.79 13.12
N PHE A 117 1.75 -7.11 14.40
CA PHE A 117 3.02 -6.95 15.10
C PHE A 117 3.70 -8.30 15.25
N THR A 118 5.02 -8.28 15.20
CA THR A 118 5.84 -9.43 15.58
C THR A 118 5.91 -9.53 17.10
N SER A 119 6.45 -10.66 17.60
CA SER A 119 6.56 -10.88 19.04
C SER A 119 7.44 -9.84 19.74
N ASN A 120 8.40 -9.22 19.02
CA ASN A 120 9.26 -8.17 19.59
C ASN A 120 8.79 -6.76 19.22
N GLY A 121 7.54 -6.59 18.78
CA GLY A 121 6.94 -5.29 18.58
C GLY A 121 7.26 -4.60 17.27
N GLN A 122 7.89 -5.29 16.33
CA GLN A 122 8.07 -4.74 14.99
C GLN A 122 6.79 -4.85 14.17
N ILE A 123 6.69 -4.04 13.12
CA ILE A 123 5.55 -4.08 12.21
C ILE A 123 5.81 -5.10 11.12
N GLN A 124 4.86 -6.02 10.96
CA GLN A 124 4.78 -6.87 9.78
C GLN A 124 3.86 -6.20 8.77
N CYS A 125 4.33 -6.05 7.54
CA CYS A 125 3.63 -5.28 6.53
C CYS A 125 3.67 -5.94 5.16
N VAL A 126 2.83 -5.45 4.27
CA VAL A 126 2.91 -5.72 2.84
C VAL A 126 3.05 -4.38 2.14
N HIS A 127 3.95 -4.30 1.17
CA HIS A 127 4.22 -3.05 0.49
C HIS A 127 4.86 -3.26 -0.89
N GLU A 128 4.64 -2.29 -1.77
CA GLU A 128 5.32 -2.22 -3.06
C GLU A 128 6.61 -1.44 -2.85
N THR A 129 7.74 -2.04 -3.14
CA THR A 129 9.03 -1.40 -2.87
C THR A 129 10.04 -1.61 -3.99
N GLY A 130 10.82 -0.56 -4.25
CA GLY A 130 11.87 -0.61 -5.26
C GLY A 130 13.00 -1.57 -4.90
N SER A 131 13.29 -1.78 -3.61
CA SER A 131 14.35 -2.70 -3.19
C SER A 131 14.03 -4.14 -3.55
N ALA A 132 12.77 -4.53 -3.50
CA ALA A 132 12.32 -5.87 -3.93
C ALA A 132 11.88 -5.88 -5.40
N ASN A 133 11.75 -4.71 -6.00
CA ASN A 133 11.19 -4.53 -7.34
C ASN A 133 9.82 -5.20 -7.47
N ASN A 134 9.04 -5.22 -6.42
CA ASN A 134 7.74 -5.88 -6.40
C ASN A 134 7.01 -5.61 -5.09
N VAL A 135 5.78 -6.10 -5.01
CA VAL A 135 5.05 -6.19 -3.74
C VAL A 135 5.64 -7.33 -2.93
N THR A 136 5.95 -7.06 -1.68
CA THR A 136 6.58 -8.03 -0.79
C THR A 136 6.06 -7.88 0.63
N ILE A 137 6.22 -8.94 1.43
CA ILE A 137 5.97 -8.89 2.86
C ILE A 137 7.28 -8.52 3.55
N GLY A 138 7.22 -7.58 4.47
CA GLY A 138 8.40 -7.12 5.20
C GLY A 138 8.14 -7.01 6.70
N VAL A 139 9.23 -6.87 7.43
CA VAL A 139 9.21 -6.62 8.88
C VAL A 139 10.14 -5.44 9.15
N MET A 140 9.64 -4.45 9.85
CA MET A 140 10.43 -3.25 10.14
C MET A 140 9.86 -2.52 11.37
N ASN A 141 10.65 -1.64 11.97
CA ASN A 141 10.15 -0.83 13.07
C ASN A 141 9.12 0.18 12.61
N ALA A 142 9.36 0.83 11.49
CA ALA A 142 8.47 1.84 10.92
C ALA A 142 7.98 2.85 11.97
N ASN A 143 8.90 3.40 12.78
CA ASN A 143 8.61 4.49 13.69
C ASN A 143 8.48 5.77 12.87
N TRP A 144 7.44 5.82 12.06
CA TRP A 144 7.17 6.90 11.14
C TRP A 144 6.12 7.81 11.72
N PRO A 145 5.97 9.03 11.21
CA PRO A 145 5.08 10.00 11.85
C PRO A 145 3.59 9.76 11.64
N TYR A 146 3.19 8.98 10.61
CA TYR A 146 1.78 8.90 10.25
C TYR A 146 1.29 7.47 10.27
N TYR A 147 0.33 7.20 11.17
CA TYR A 147 -0.38 5.93 11.29
C TYR A 147 -1.85 6.23 10.98
N ARG A 148 -2.31 5.85 9.79
CA ARG A 148 -3.60 6.33 9.28
C ARG A 148 -4.61 5.20 9.15
N ASN A 149 -5.78 5.40 9.75
CA ASN A 149 -6.92 4.52 9.59
C ASN A 149 -7.87 5.17 8.60
N LEU A 150 -7.98 4.59 7.41
CA LEU A 150 -8.80 5.11 6.33
C LEU A 150 -10.19 4.48 6.28
N LEU A 151 -10.48 3.52 7.13
CA LEU A 151 -11.64 2.65 6.97
C LEU A 151 -12.71 2.88 8.03
N ASP A 152 -12.35 2.84 9.27
CA ASP A 152 -13.28 2.92 10.38
C ASP A 152 -12.63 3.51 11.62
#